data_8d90b95c29f20226222fdef3bc837907
#
_entry.id   8d90b95c29f20226222fdef3bc837907
#
_cell.length_a   1.000
_cell.length_b   1.000
_cell.length_c   1.000
_cell.angle_alpha   90.00
_cell.angle_beta   90.00
_cell.angle_gamma   90.00
#
_symmetry.space_group_name_H-M   'P 1'
#
loop_
_entity.id
_entity.type
_entity.pdbx_description
1 polymer ?
#
loop_
_entity_poly.entity_id
_entity_poly.type
_entity_poly.pdbx_seq_one_letter_code
_entity_poly.pdbx_strand_id
1 'polypeptide(L)'
;MTSMPGSGGPTAATTPPPAEAAGRIRRFSRAERWVHRTTAWLMLLCVATAACLYVPQLAELVGRRHLVVTVHEWSGLLIPVPLLAGLASRALRADLSRLNRFGPHDRQWLRAVRRRDHRPGSRPAGKFNAGQKLYAAWIAGAVPVMTGTGLLMWFTGLAPLMWRTGATFVHDWLALAIGIVLAGHMAKALADPEARRGMRTGSVERPWARAEHPLWEESTERPEDPKR
;
A
#
# COMPACT_ATOMS: atom_id res chain seq x y z
N MET A 1 -73.65 19.53 13.00
CA MET A 1 -72.27 20.00 12.84
C MET A 1 -71.38 18.81 12.95
N THR A 2 -70.99 18.28 11.82
CA THR A 2 -70.29 16.99 11.67
C THR A 2 -68.82 17.31 11.31
N SER A 3 -67.89 17.01 12.22
CA SER A 3 -66.43 17.17 11.99
C SER A 3 -65.85 15.98 11.22
N MET A 4 -65.23 16.27 10.08
CA MET A 4 -64.47 15.29 9.26
C MET A 4 -63.13 14.98 9.88
N PRO A 5 -62.64 13.72 9.88
CA PRO A 5 -61.29 13.40 10.26
C PRO A 5 -60.33 13.63 9.10
N GLY A 6 -59.15 14.24 9.39
CA GLY A 6 -58.09 14.54 8.46
C GLY A 6 -57.41 13.28 7.87
N SER A 7 -57.20 13.34 6.57
CA SER A 7 -56.47 12.34 5.78
C SER A 7 -54.97 12.36 6.13
N GLY A 8 -54.50 11.33 6.82
CA GLY A 8 -53.04 11.04 6.96
C GLY A 8 -52.45 10.64 5.61
N GLY A 9 -51.56 11.46 5.07
CA GLY A 9 -50.80 11.14 3.88
C GLY A 9 -49.89 9.92 4.09
N PRO A 10 -49.61 9.13 3.04
CA PRO A 10 -48.74 7.97 3.16
C PRO A 10 -47.30 8.40 3.49
N THR A 11 -46.81 7.91 4.62
CA THR A 11 -45.41 7.99 5.00
C THR A 11 -44.57 7.29 3.95
N ALA A 12 -43.70 8.01 3.27
CA ALA A 12 -42.79 7.47 2.29
C ALA A 12 -41.94 6.37 2.99
N ALA A 13 -42.19 5.12 2.62
CA ALA A 13 -41.38 3.99 3.03
C ALA A 13 -39.98 4.19 2.47
N THR A 14 -39.02 4.53 3.34
CA THR A 14 -37.61 4.51 3.02
C THR A 14 -37.19 3.07 2.67
N THR A 15 -36.99 2.85 1.39
CA THR A 15 -36.47 1.56 0.88
C THR A 15 -35.13 1.26 1.60
N PRO A 16 -35.00 0.15 2.31
CA PRO A 16 -33.73 -0.20 2.94
C PRO A 16 -32.67 -0.38 1.84
N PRO A 17 -31.42 0.04 2.09
CA PRO A 17 -30.33 -0.15 1.12
C PRO A 17 -30.16 -1.67 0.83
N PRO A 18 -29.78 -2.03 -0.42
CA PRO A 18 -29.62 -3.42 -0.80
C PRO A 18 -28.73 -4.18 0.21
N ALA A 19 -29.11 -5.36 0.60
CA ALA A 19 -28.43 -6.18 1.62
C ALA A 19 -26.91 -6.38 1.34
N GLU A 20 -26.49 -6.29 0.07
CA GLU A 20 -25.08 -6.30 -0.33
C GLU A 20 -24.29 -5.05 0.14
N ALA A 21 -24.93 -3.90 0.29
CA ALA A 21 -24.27 -2.68 0.77
C ALA A 21 -24.05 -2.71 2.28
N ALA A 22 -24.90 -3.42 3.04
CA ALA A 22 -24.77 -3.55 4.51
C ALA A 22 -23.61 -4.44 4.95
N GLY A 23 -23.07 -5.30 4.08
CA GLY A 23 -21.98 -6.23 4.38
C GLY A 23 -20.57 -5.71 4.09
N ARG A 24 -20.41 -4.51 3.50
CA ARG A 24 -19.11 -3.97 3.07
C ARG A 24 -18.72 -2.73 3.85
N ILE A 25 -17.42 -2.64 4.20
CA ILE A 25 -16.86 -1.47 4.87
C ILE A 25 -15.78 -0.80 4.01
N ARG A 26 -15.74 0.53 4.07
CA ARG A 26 -14.75 1.31 3.33
C ARG A 26 -13.39 1.22 4.02
N ARG A 27 -12.37 0.74 3.28
CA ARG A 27 -11.00 0.58 3.78
C ARG A 27 -10.05 1.63 3.24
N PHE A 28 -10.11 1.93 1.94
CA PHE A 28 -9.19 2.85 1.27
C PHE A 28 -9.92 3.95 0.51
N SER A 29 -9.44 5.17 0.65
CA SER A 29 -9.88 6.34 -0.13
C SER A 29 -9.38 6.26 -1.59
N ARG A 30 -9.88 7.15 -2.44
CA ARG A 30 -9.40 7.28 -3.82
C ARG A 30 -7.93 7.70 -3.87
N ALA A 31 -7.51 8.60 -2.99
CA ALA A 31 -6.13 9.09 -2.91
C ALA A 31 -5.15 7.97 -2.54
N GLU A 32 -5.45 7.17 -1.50
CA GLU A 32 -4.61 6.04 -1.08
C GLU A 32 -4.42 5.02 -2.21
N ARG A 33 -5.51 4.70 -2.93
CA ARG A 33 -5.46 3.77 -4.05
C ARG A 33 -4.70 4.33 -5.26
N TRP A 34 -4.83 5.62 -5.53
CA TRP A 34 -4.09 6.29 -6.59
C TRP A 34 -2.59 6.28 -6.28
N VAL A 35 -2.18 6.71 -5.09
CA VAL A 35 -0.80 6.68 -4.64
C VAL A 35 -0.20 5.28 -4.78
N HIS A 36 -0.90 4.28 -4.23
CA HIS A 36 -0.43 2.88 -4.31
C HIS A 36 -0.28 2.41 -5.76
N ARG A 37 -1.26 2.65 -6.62
CA ARG A 37 -1.22 2.18 -8.03
C ARG A 37 -0.09 2.85 -8.81
N THR A 38 0.04 4.17 -8.68
CA THR A 38 1.06 4.92 -9.43
C THR A 38 2.46 4.52 -8.95
N THR A 39 2.66 4.42 -7.63
CA THR A 39 3.94 3.94 -7.06
C THR A 39 4.22 2.50 -7.49
N ALA A 40 3.22 1.61 -7.49
CA ALA A 40 3.39 0.22 -7.93
C ALA A 40 3.81 0.13 -9.41
N TRP A 41 3.19 0.90 -10.29
CA TRP A 41 3.56 0.93 -11.71
C TRP A 41 4.97 1.46 -11.92
N LEU A 42 5.36 2.55 -11.26
CA LEU A 42 6.72 3.10 -11.35
C LEU A 42 7.75 2.09 -10.82
N MET A 43 7.46 1.43 -9.69
CA MET A 43 8.34 0.41 -9.11
C MET A 43 8.50 -0.81 -10.04
N LEU A 44 7.40 -1.31 -10.61
CA LEU A 44 7.45 -2.43 -11.55
C LEU A 44 8.22 -2.05 -12.82
N LEU A 45 8.06 -0.82 -13.31
CA LEU A 45 8.81 -0.30 -14.45
C LEU A 45 10.31 -0.22 -14.13
N CYS A 46 10.69 0.26 -12.94
CA CYS A 46 12.09 0.27 -12.50
C CYS A 46 12.67 -1.14 -12.41
N VAL A 47 11.94 -2.10 -11.84
CA VAL A 47 12.41 -3.49 -11.74
C VAL A 47 12.55 -4.12 -13.13
N ALA A 48 11.58 -3.90 -14.03
CA ALA A 48 11.63 -4.43 -15.40
C ALA A 48 12.80 -3.84 -16.21
N THR A 49 13.00 -2.51 -16.11
CA THR A 49 14.13 -1.87 -16.79
C THR A 49 15.47 -2.26 -16.18
N ALA A 50 15.57 -2.43 -14.86
CA ALA A 50 16.76 -2.98 -14.20
C ALA A 50 17.08 -4.38 -14.75
N ALA A 51 16.09 -5.26 -14.84
CA ALA A 51 16.28 -6.59 -15.43
C ALA A 51 16.81 -6.51 -16.87
N CYS A 52 16.28 -5.60 -17.69
CA CYS A 52 16.78 -5.36 -19.05
C CYS A 52 18.21 -4.77 -19.09
N LEU A 53 18.68 -4.13 -18.04
CA LEU A 53 20.04 -3.59 -17.96
C LEU A 53 21.06 -4.63 -17.49
N TYR A 54 20.64 -5.59 -16.65
CA TYR A 54 21.52 -6.56 -15.99
C TYR A 54 21.49 -7.96 -16.62
N VAL A 55 20.40 -8.36 -17.30
CA VAL A 55 20.27 -9.66 -17.94
C VAL A 55 20.62 -9.52 -19.43
N PRO A 56 21.76 -10.08 -19.90
CA PRO A 56 22.23 -9.89 -21.27
C PRO A 56 21.18 -10.25 -22.33
N GLN A 57 20.47 -11.36 -22.14
CA GLN A 57 19.43 -11.82 -23.06
C GLN A 57 18.29 -10.82 -23.23
N LEU A 58 17.90 -10.14 -22.13
CA LEU A 58 16.88 -9.09 -22.17
C LEU A 58 17.43 -7.81 -22.79
N ALA A 59 18.69 -7.48 -22.52
CA ALA A 59 19.36 -6.32 -23.13
C ALA A 59 19.43 -6.47 -24.65
N GLU A 60 19.80 -7.65 -25.15
CA GLU A 60 19.85 -7.97 -26.58
C GLU A 60 18.45 -7.93 -27.22
N LEU A 61 17.44 -8.51 -26.57
CA LEU A 61 16.06 -8.51 -27.06
C LEU A 61 15.50 -7.10 -27.26
N VAL A 62 15.79 -6.19 -26.32
CA VAL A 62 15.32 -4.80 -26.41
C VAL A 62 16.15 -3.97 -27.40
N GLY A 63 17.46 -4.19 -27.50
CA GLY A 63 18.38 -3.57 -28.45
C GLY A 63 18.53 -2.04 -28.33
N ARG A 64 17.87 -1.41 -27.37
CA ARG A 64 17.81 0.05 -27.16
C ARG A 64 18.25 0.45 -25.76
N ARG A 65 19.50 0.13 -25.40
CA ARG A 65 20.02 0.36 -24.05
C ARG A 65 19.80 1.80 -23.55
N HIS A 66 20.05 2.81 -24.37
CA HIS A 66 19.87 4.21 -23.97
C HIS A 66 18.43 4.52 -23.58
N LEU A 67 17.45 4.04 -24.33
CA LEU A 67 16.02 4.21 -23.98
C LEU A 67 15.70 3.54 -22.63
N VAL A 68 16.20 2.33 -22.39
CA VAL A 68 15.98 1.61 -21.14
C VAL A 68 16.59 2.37 -19.96
N VAL A 69 17.81 2.90 -20.11
CA VAL A 69 18.45 3.75 -19.08
C VAL A 69 17.60 4.98 -18.81
N THR A 70 17.20 5.73 -19.83
CA THR A 70 16.39 6.95 -19.66
C THR A 70 15.05 6.66 -18.97
N VAL A 71 14.36 5.57 -19.36
CA VAL A 71 13.10 5.17 -18.72
C VAL A 71 13.34 4.80 -17.26
N HIS A 72 14.43 4.09 -16.95
CA HIS A 72 14.78 3.69 -15.58
C HIS A 72 15.03 4.92 -14.70
N GLU A 73 15.86 5.84 -15.14
CA GLU A 73 16.24 7.07 -14.43
C GLU A 73 15.01 7.92 -14.10
N TRP A 74 14.17 8.21 -15.09
CA TRP A 74 12.97 9.03 -14.90
C TRP A 74 11.91 8.31 -14.05
N SER A 75 11.68 7.03 -14.26
CA SER A 75 10.73 6.29 -13.43
C SER A 75 11.19 6.20 -11.98
N GLY A 76 12.49 6.00 -11.75
CA GLY A 76 13.08 5.98 -10.40
C GLY A 76 12.93 7.33 -9.68
N LEU A 77 13.23 8.43 -10.38
CA LEU A 77 13.07 9.79 -9.85
C LEU A 77 11.60 10.11 -9.51
N LEU A 78 10.66 9.57 -10.25
CA LEU A 78 9.23 9.80 -10.06
C LEU A 78 8.61 8.96 -8.93
N ILE A 79 9.25 7.90 -8.42
CA ILE A 79 8.69 7.02 -7.37
C ILE A 79 8.22 7.80 -6.13
N PRO A 80 8.96 8.78 -5.56
CA PRO A 80 8.51 9.52 -4.38
C PRO A 80 7.34 10.49 -4.67
N VAL A 81 7.13 10.91 -5.91
CA VAL A 81 6.17 11.97 -6.28
C VAL A 81 4.71 11.62 -5.91
N PRO A 82 4.18 10.41 -6.20
CA PRO A 82 2.81 10.06 -5.83
C PRO A 82 2.57 10.14 -4.32
N LEU A 83 3.56 9.72 -3.51
CA LEU A 83 3.47 9.80 -2.05
C LEU A 83 3.44 11.27 -1.59
N LEU A 84 4.34 12.09 -2.10
CA LEU A 84 4.40 13.52 -1.77
C LEU A 84 3.10 14.24 -2.15
N ALA A 85 2.60 14.01 -3.36
CA ALA A 85 1.31 14.55 -3.81
C ALA A 85 0.14 14.04 -2.93
N GLY A 86 0.19 12.76 -2.55
CA GLY A 86 -0.82 12.14 -1.69
C GLY A 86 -0.87 12.69 -0.27
N LEU A 87 0.21 13.35 0.21
CA LEU A 87 0.23 13.98 1.55
C LEU A 87 -0.81 15.12 1.67
N ALA A 88 -1.34 15.64 0.59
CA ALA A 88 -2.50 16.54 0.61
C ALA A 88 -3.77 15.85 1.16
N SER A 89 -3.87 14.52 1.07
CA SER A 89 -5.02 13.75 1.55
C SER A 89 -4.95 13.51 3.07
N ARG A 90 -6.00 13.90 3.79
CA ARG A 90 -6.15 13.60 5.23
C ARG A 90 -6.16 12.09 5.50
N ALA A 91 -6.82 11.31 4.63
CA ALA A 91 -6.90 9.85 4.77
C ALA A 91 -5.51 9.21 4.66
N LEU A 92 -4.70 9.61 3.67
CA LEU A 92 -3.34 9.10 3.53
C LEU A 92 -2.47 9.47 4.74
N ARG A 93 -2.52 10.72 5.21
CA ARG A 93 -1.76 11.12 6.42
C ARG A 93 -2.15 10.30 7.65
N ALA A 94 -3.45 10.04 7.84
CA ALA A 94 -3.93 9.19 8.92
C ALA A 94 -3.40 7.75 8.79
N ASP A 95 -3.35 7.20 7.59
CA ASP A 95 -2.81 5.86 7.35
C ASP A 95 -1.29 5.80 7.53
N LEU A 96 -0.55 6.81 7.09
CA LEU A 96 0.88 6.92 7.40
C LEU A 96 1.14 6.96 8.91
N SER A 97 0.33 7.71 9.67
CA SER A 97 0.42 7.70 11.13
C SER A 97 0.15 6.30 11.73
N ARG A 98 -0.84 5.56 11.21
CA ARG A 98 -1.12 4.17 11.64
C ARG A 98 0.00 3.20 11.28
N LEU A 99 0.59 3.33 10.10
CA LEU A 99 1.72 2.52 9.64
C LEU A 99 2.97 2.73 10.50
N ASN A 100 3.21 3.97 10.98
CA ASN A 100 4.35 4.31 11.83
C ASN A 100 4.15 4.02 13.32
N ARG A 101 2.95 3.60 13.75
CA ARG A 101 2.68 3.24 15.15
C ARG A 101 2.78 1.74 15.34
N PHE A 102 3.78 1.30 16.09
CA PHE A 102 4.00 -0.11 16.42
C PHE A 102 3.62 -0.36 17.90
N GLY A 103 2.61 -1.20 18.12
CA GLY A 103 2.03 -1.46 19.45
C GLY A 103 2.21 -2.90 19.95
N PRO A 104 1.67 -3.20 21.15
CA PRO A 104 1.73 -4.54 21.74
C PRO A 104 1.09 -5.63 20.86
N HIS A 105 -0.03 -5.32 20.20
CA HIS A 105 -0.72 -6.23 19.28
C HIS A 105 0.13 -6.59 18.05
N ASP A 106 0.97 -5.66 17.55
CA ASP A 106 1.90 -5.93 16.44
C ASP A 106 2.96 -6.95 16.85
N ARG A 107 3.49 -6.84 18.09
CA ARG A 107 4.45 -7.82 18.65
C ARG A 107 3.82 -9.19 18.83
N GLN A 108 2.56 -9.23 19.29
CA GLN A 108 1.79 -10.48 19.39
C GLN A 108 1.61 -11.11 18.01
N TRP A 109 1.20 -10.32 17.00
CA TRP A 109 1.04 -10.77 15.63
C TRP A 109 2.34 -11.40 15.08
N LEU A 110 3.48 -10.73 15.25
CA LEU A 110 4.79 -11.23 14.79
C LEU A 110 5.18 -12.52 15.50
N ARG A 111 4.92 -12.64 16.82
CA ARG A 111 5.18 -13.88 17.58
C ARG A 111 4.33 -15.03 17.06
N ALA A 112 3.04 -14.78 16.78
CA ALA A 112 2.13 -15.78 16.24
C ALA A 112 2.57 -16.24 14.84
N VAL A 113 2.97 -15.32 13.95
CA VAL A 113 3.51 -15.67 12.64
C VAL A 113 4.76 -16.53 12.76
N ARG A 114 5.72 -16.13 13.61
CA ARG A 114 6.96 -16.90 13.84
C ARG A 114 6.69 -18.32 14.38
N ARG A 115 5.66 -18.46 15.24
CA ARG A 115 5.23 -19.75 15.81
C ARG A 115 4.31 -20.54 14.89
N ARG A 116 3.96 -19.99 13.70
CA ARG A 116 2.96 -20.56 12.78
C ARG A 116 1.60 -20.80 13.47
N ASP A 117 1.25 -19.94 14.44
CA ASP A 117 -0.01 -20.02 15.14
C ASP A 117 -1.14 -19.43 14.26
N HIS A 118 -2.14 -20.24 13.97
CA HIS A 118 -3.30 -19.89 13.16
C HIS A 118 -4.61 -19.91 13.94
N ARG A 119 -4.54 -20.00 15.29
CA ARG A 119 -5.75 -20.02 16.12
C ARG A 119 -6.51 -18.70 15.97
N PRO A 120 -7.85 -18.70 16.04
CA PRO A 120 -8.63 -17.48 16.07
C PRO A 120 -8.11 -16.51 17.16
N GLY A 121 -7.96 -15.21 16.84
CA GLY A 121 -7.47 -14.21 17.79
C GLY A 121 -5.96 -14.20 18.07
N SER A 122 -5.19 -15.20 17.59
CA SER A 122 -3.72 -15.22 17.80
C SER A 122 -2.99 -14.08 17.06
N ARG A 123 -3.57 -13.56 15.98
CA ARG A 123 -3.01 -12.52 15.11
C ARG A 123 -3.83 -11.23 15.12
N PRO A 124 -3.91 -10.51 16.24
CA PRO A 124 -4.67 -9.27 16.30
C PRO A 124 -4.08 -8.24 15.35
N ALA A 125 -4.93 -7.60 14.54
CA ALA A 125 -4.49 -6.58 13.58
C ALA A 125 -5.50 -5.42 13.54
N GLY A 126 -4.98 -4.19 13.52
CA GLY A 126 -5.73 -3.00 13.18
C GLY A 126 -5.93 -2.87 11.66
N LYS A 127 -6.16 -1.65 11.13
CA LYS A 127 -6.27 -1.43 9.68
C LYS A 127 -5.09 -2.02 8.90
N PHE A 128 -3.90 -2.01 9.51
CA PHE A 128 -2.68 -2.64 8.99
C PHE A 128 -2.13 -3.63 10.02
N ASN A 129 -1.73 -4.80 9.57
CA ASN A 129 -1.02 -5.77 10.40
C ASN A 129 0.48 -5.45 10.51
N ALA A 130 1.17 -6.08 11.45
CA ALA A 130 2.59 -5.81 11.69
C ALA A 130 3.49 -6.07 10.47
N GLY A 131 3.17 -7.07 9.65
CA GLY A 131 3.91 -7.34 8.42
C GLY A 131 3.78 -6.21 7.40
N GLN A 132 2.58 -5.63 7.25
CA GLN A 132 2.34 -4.47 6.38
C GLN A 132 3.07 -3.22 6.88
N LYS A 133 3.12 -3.02 8.21
CA LYS A 133 3.87 -1.90 8.83
C LYS A 133 5.37 -2.02 8.58
N LEU A 134 5.94 -3.21 8.79
CA LEU A 134 7.36 -3.47 8.52
C LEU A 134 7.70 -3.31 7.04
N TYR A 135 6.86 -3.82 6.15
CA TYR A 135 7.04 -3.64 4.71
C TYR A 135 7.01 -2.15 4.32
N ALA A 136 6.04 -1.39 4.82
CA ALA A 136 5.93 0.04 4.55
C ALA A 136 7.13 0.82 5.08
N ALA A 137 7.60 0.53 6.30
CA ALA A 137 8.79 1.16 6.88
C ALA A 137 10.05 0.85 6.07
N TRP A 138 10.21 -0.41 5.64
CA TRP A 138 11.36 -0.83 4.82
C TRP A 138 11.38 -0.11 3.47
N ILE A 139 10.24 -0.07 2.75
CA ILE A 139 10.11 0.67 1.48
C ILE A 139 10.36 2.17 1.68
N ALA A 140 9.82 2.76 2.75
CA ALA A 140 10.02 4.18 3.06
C ALA A 140 11.50 4.52 3.31
N GLY A 141 12.30 3.60 3.84
CA GLY A 141 13.74 3.75 3.97
C GLY A 141 14.50 3.46 2.66
N ALA A 142 14.08 2.44 1.91
CA ALA A 142 14.75 2.03 0.67
C ALA A 142 14.62 3.07 -0.44
N VAL A 143 13.44 3.68 -0.63
CA VAL A 143 13.18 4.65 -1.72
C VAL A 143 14.14 5.85 -1.68
N PRO A 144 14.35 6.57 -0.56
CA PRO A 144 15.32 7.68 -0.53
C PRO A 144 16.76 7.23 -0.83
N VAL A 145 17.17 6.05 -0.35
CA VAL A 145 18.50 5.52 -0.62
C VAL A 145 18.65 5.20 -2.12
N MET A 146 17.64 4.55 -2.72
CA MET A 146 17.63 4.28 -4.17
C MET A 146 17.67 5.56 -5.00
N THR A 147 16.85 6.55 -4.63
CA THR A 147 16.85 7.86 -5.33
C THR A 147 18.18 8.57 -5.18
N GLY A 148 18.75 8.63 -3.97
CA GLY A 148 20.02 9.29 -3.72
C GLY A 148 21.19 8.62 -4.45
N THR A 149 21.29 7.29 -4.38
CA THR A 149 22.34 6.55 -5.11
C THR A 149 22.17 6.63 -6.62
N GLY A 150 20.93 6.59 -7.13
CA GLY A 150 20.63 6.79 -8.55
C GLY A 150 21.05 8.17 -9.05
N LEU A 151 20.77 9.24 -8.28
CA LEU A 151 21.20 10.59 -8.61
C LEU A 151 22.74 10.72 -8.63
N LEU A 152 23.45 10.09 -7.70
CA LEU A 152 24.92 10.06 -7.71
C LEU A 152 25.50 9.33 -8.92
N MET A 153 24.82 8.31 -9.41
CA MET A 153 25.21 7.58 -10.62
C MET A 153 24.89 8.37 -11.89
N TRP A 154 23.76 9.05 -11.93
CA TRP A 154 23.32 9.84 -13.09
C TRP A 154 24.15 11.10 -13.28
N PHE A 155 24.30 11.91 -12.23
CA PHE A 155 25.04 13.16 -12.28
C PHE A 155 26.51 12.95 -11.91
N THR A 156 27.32 12.56 -12.89
CA THR A 156 28.72 12.17 -12.69
C THR A 156 29.62 13.29 -12.12
N GLY A 157 29.21 14.55 -12.23
CA GLY A 157 29.91 15.70 -11.64
C GLY A 157 29.60 15.96 -10.16
N LEU A 158 28.59 15.29 -9.56
CA LEU A 158 28.19 15.53 -8.17
C LEU A 158 29.14 14.91 -7.14
N ALA A 159 29.87 13.85 -7.51
CA ALA A 159 30.73 13.13 -6.57
C ALA A 159 31.94 12.47 -7.24
N PRO A 160 33.08 12.34 -6.52
CA PRO A 160 34.23 11.58 -6.98
C PRO A 160 33.88 10.14 -7.34
N LEU A 161 34.71 9.50 -8.18
CA LEU A 161 34.51 8.14 -8.68
C LEU A 161 34.30 7.13 -7.54
N MET A 162 35.06 7.24 -6.44
CA MET A 162 34.95 6.35 -5.30
C MET A 162 33.53 6.32 -4.69
N TRP A 163 32.90 7.49 -4.52
CA TRP A 163 31.55 7.60 -4.01
C TRP A 163 30.50 7.04 -4.99
N ARG A 164 30.71 7.28 -6.29
CA ARG A 164 29.84 6.75 -7.34
C ARG A 164 29.91 5.25 -7.43
N THR A 165 31.11 4.65 -7.30
CA THR A 165 31.28 3.19 -7.24
C THR A 165 30.56 2.61 -6.02
N GLY A 166 30.70 3.24 -4.86
CA GLY A 166 29.95 2.84 -3.66
C GLY A 166 28.44 2.98 -3.84
N ALA A 167 27.97 4.06 -4.48
CA ALA A 167 26.57 4.27 -4.80
C ALA A 167 26.03 3.16 -5.73
N THR A 168 26.78 2.79 -6.77
CA THR A 168 26.42 1.68 -7.66
C THR A 168 26.25 0.37 -6.88
N PHE A 169 27.23 0.03 -6.03
CA PHE A 169 27.16 -1.18 -5.20
C PHE A 169 25.89 -1.19 -4.32
N VAL A 170 25.61 -0.10 -3.62
CA VAL A 170 24.42 0.00 -2.75
C VAL A 170 23.14 -0.06 -3.58
N HIS A 171 23.09 0.64 -4.71
CA HIS A 171 21.93 0.66 -5.60
C HIS A 171 21.58 -0.74 -6.12
N ASP A 172 22.55 -1.48 -6.59
CA ASP A 172 22.37 -2.81 -7.19
C ASP A 172 21.88 -3.84 -6.16
N TRP A 173 22.54 -3.90 -5.00
CA TRP A 173 22.13 -4.83 -3.94
C TRP A 173 20.77 -4.47 -3.35
N LEU A 174 20.48 -3.19 -3.19
CA LEU A 174 19.18 -2.75 -2.72
C LEU A 174 18.09 -3.00 -3.77
N ALA A 175 18.39 -2.83 -5.07
CA ALA A 175 17.47 -3.16 -6.15
C ALA A 175 17.11 -4.66 -6.15
N LEU A 176 18.10 -5.55 -5.96
CA LEU A 176 17.86 -6.99 -5.81
C LEU A 176 16.97 -7.28 -4.59
N ALA A 177 17.27 -6.66 -3.44
CA ALA A 177 16.47 -6.82 -2.23
C ALA A 177 15.02 -6.33 -2.42
N ILE A 178 14.84 -5.18 -3.09
CA ILE A 178 13.50 -4.66 -3.47
C ILE A 178 12.78 -5.66 -4.37
N GLY A 179 13.45 -6.22 -5.38
CA GLY A 179 12.85 -7.22 -6.27
C GLY A 179 12.33 -8.45 -5.53
N ILE A 180 13.12 -8.99 -4.60
CA ILE A 180 12.73 -10.15 -3.77
C ILE A 180 11.53 -9.80 -2.87
N VAL A 181 11.58 -8.66 -2.19
CA VAL A 181 10.50 -8.23 -1.28
C VAL A 181 9.23 -7.91 -2.05
N LEU A 182 9.35 -7.31 -3.24
CA LEU A 182 8.22 -7.03 -4.13
C LEU A 182 7.58 -8.33 -4.64
N ALA A 183 8.38 -9.32 -5.03
CA ALA A 183 7.87 -10.64 -5.42
C ALA A 183 7.08 -11.30 -4.29
N GLY A 184 7.56 -11.24 -3.06
CA GLY A 184 6.84 -11.70 -1.88
C GLY A 184 5.54 -10.92 -1.61
N HIS A 185 5.56 -9.60 -1.81
CA HIS A 185 4.36 -8.76 -1.73
C HIS A 185 3.32 -9.15 -2.78
N MET A 186 3.75 -9.33 -4.03
CA MET A 186 2.87 -9.76 -5.12
C MET A 186 2.28 -11.14 -4.86
N ALA A 187 3.08 -12.11 -4.38
CA ALA A 187 2.59 -13.45 -4.04
C ALA A 187 1.50 -13.38 -2.96
N LYS A 188 1.68 -12.58 -1.91
CA LYS A 188 0.65 -12.36 -0.88
C LYS A 188 -0.60 -11.69 -1.43
N ALA A 189 -0.44 -10.67 -2.28
CA ALA A 189 -1.56 -10.00 -2.92
C ALA A 189 -2.35 -10.94 -3.84
N LEU A 190 -1.68 -11.84 -4.55
CA LEU A 190 -2.33 -12.85 -5.39
C LEU A 190 -3.09 -13.89 -4.57
N ALA A 191 -2.58 -14.24 -3.40
CA ALA A 191 -3.22 -15.20 -2.48
C ALA A 191 -4.47 -14.64 -1.75
N ASP A 192 -4.66 -13.30 -1.71
CA ASP A 192 -5.79 -12.67 -1.03
C ASP A 192 -6.65 -11.85 -2.02
N PRO A 193 -7.68 -12.47 -2.62
CA PRO A 193 -8.57 -11.78 -3.57
C PRO A 193 -9.32 -10.59 -2.97
N GLU A 194 -9.71 -10.66 -1.69
CA GLU A 194 -10.48 -9.59 -1.06
C GLU A 194 -9.59 -8.39 -0.71
N ALA A 195 -8.35 -8.60 -0.28
CA ALA A 195 -7.37 -7.51 -0.15
C ALA A 195 -7.14 -6.79 -1.48
N ARG A 196 -7.00 -7.53 -2.60
CA ARG A 196 -6.88 -6.95 -3.95
C ARG A 196 -8.13 -6.17 -4.35
N ARG A 197 -9.33 -6.71 -4.04
CA ARG A 197 -10.60 -6.02 -4.28
C ARG A 197 -10.65 -4.71 -3.49
N GLY A 198 -10.22 -4.72 -2.21
CA GLY A 198 -10.09 -3.51 -1.39
C GLY A 198 -9.23 -2.44 -2.04
N MET A 199 -8.08 -2.80 -2.60
CA MET A 199 -7.21 -1.88 -3.34
C MET A 199 -7.80 -1.43 -4.68
N ARG A 200 -8.68 -2.23 -5.29
CA ARG A 200 -9.35 -1.87 -6.55
C ARG A 200 -10.57 -0.99 -6.34
N THR A 201 -11.45 -1.33 -5.40
CA THR A 201 -12.75 -0.69 -5.18
C THR A 201 -12.74 0.32 -4.03
N GLY A 202 -11.89 0.13 -3.04
CA GLY A 202 -11.81 0.91 -1.80
C GLY A 202 -12.58 0.30 -0.63
N SER A 203 -13.30 -0.81 -0.83
CA SER A 203 -14.12 -1.47 0.21
C SER A 203 -13.87 -2.96 0.26
N VAL A 204 -14.07 -3.54 1.43
CA VAL A 204 -13.89 -4.97 1.71
C VAL A 204 -15.12 -5.52 2.44
N GLU A 205 -15.30 -6.83 2.41
CA GLU A 205 -16.36 -7.52 3.13
C GLU A 205 -16.10 -7.55 4.64
N ARG A 206 -17.15 -7.34 5.44
CA ARG A 206 -17.05 -7.41 6.92
C ARG A 206 -16.51 -8.74 7.44
N PRO A 207 -16.95 -9.91 6.94
CA PRO A 207 -16.42 -11.18 7.41
C PRO A 207 -14.90 -11.29 7.22
N TRP A 208 -14.39 -10.83 6.07
CA TRP A 208 -12.96 -10.78 5.82
C TRP A 208 -12.25 -9.81 6.77
N ALA A 209 -12.82 -8.60 6.96
CA ALA A 209 -12.24 -7.60 7.87
C ALA A 209 -12.19 -8.11 9.31
N ARG A 210 -13.22 -8.81 9.78
CA ARG A 210 -13.28 -9.42 11.11
C ARG A 210 -12.25 -10.54 11.28
N ALA A 211 -12.01 -11.33 10.24
CA ALA A 211 -11.02 -12.41 10.28
C ALA A 211 -9.58 -11.89 10.25
N GLU A 212 -9.26 -10.95 9.33
CA GLU A 212 -7.89 -10.51 9.06
C GLU A 212 -7.48 -9.23 9.85
N HIS A 213 -8.46 -8.39 10.22
CA HIS A 213 -8.26 -7.08 10.85
C HIS A 213 -9.27 -6.81 11.99
N PRO A 214 -9.39 -7.70 13.00
CA PRO A 214 -10.45 -7.64 14.01
C PRO A 214 -10.47 -6.31 14.77
N LEU A 215 -9.33 -5.78 15.18
CA LEU A 215 -9.25 -4.52 15.93
C LEU A 215 -9.67 -3.29 15.09
N TRP A 216 -9.56 -3.37 13.77
CA TRP A 216 -10.04 -2.31 12.88
C TRP A 216 -11.54 -2.42 12.66
N GLU A 217 -12.07 -3.61 12.47
CA GLU A 217 -13.51 -3.84 12.28
C GLU A 217 -14.31 -3.39 13.51
N GLU A 218 -13.88 -3.77 14.71
CA GLU A 218 -14.46 -3.29 15.97
C GLU A 218 -14.48 -1.76 16.09
N SER A 219 -13.41 -1.09 15.62
CA SER A 219 -13.35 0.38 15.65
C SER A 219 -14.33 1.06 14.70
N THR A 220 -14.79 0.35 13.65
CA THR A 220 -15.79 0.87 12.71
C THR A 220 -17.23 0.67 13.18
N GLU A 221 -17.46 -0.22 14.13
CA GLU A 221 -18.78 -0.48 14.73
C GLU A 221 -19.11 0.45 15.90
N ARG A 222 -18.09 1.00 16.58
CA ARG A 222 -18.32 2.00 17.64
C ARG A 222 -18.65 3.36 17.01
N PRO A 223 -19.84 3.93 17.27
CA PRO A 223 -20.09 5.34 16.96
C PRO A 223 -19.00 6.19 17.64
N GLU A 224 -18.48 7.19 16.92
CA GLU A 224 -17.60 8.17 17.55
C GLU A 224 -18.33 8.79 18.76
N ASP A 225 -17.81 8.57 19.95
CA ASP A 225 -18.26 9.28 21.15
C ASP A 225 -17.98 10.78 20.91
N PRO A 226 -19.01 11.65 20.85
CA PRO A 226 -18.84 13.06 20.49
C PRO A 226 -18.07 13.88 21.52
N LYS A 227 -17.46 13.24 22.54
CA LYS A 227 -16.77 13.87 23.68
C LYS A 227 -15.26 13.58 23.77
N ARG A 228 -14.54 13.43 22.63
CA ARG A 228 -13.06 13.41 22.64
C ARG A 228 -12.49 14.47 21.72
#